data_20cd6a7b6a7202b415036f981c8c8652
#
_entry.id   20cd6a7b6a7202b415036f981c8c8652
#
_cell.length_a   1.000
_cell.length_b   1.000
_cell.length_c   1.000
_cell.angle_alpha   90.00
_cell.angle_beta   90.00
_cell.angle_gamma   90.00
#
_symmetry.space_group_name_H-M   'P 1'
#
loop_
_entity.id
_entity.type
_entity.pdbx_description
1 polymer ?
#
loop_
_entity_poly.entity_id
_entity_poly.type
_entity_poly.pdbx_seq_one_letter_code
_entity_poly.pdbx_strand_id
1 'polypeptide(L)'
;MTRKFSKVLKPAIIALTLSLPFMAHADEATIRKNLTARLPQDFAQIDEIRKTPMPGLYEVRRGTDLFYTDANGDWLLQGSLIDTRARKNLTEERINKLTAIAFNDLPMRNAFTIVRGNGKRQVALFEDPNCGYCKHFEQDLQQVSDITVHVFLIPILGQDSTVKARQIWCSKDQGKIWQDWMVRGIKPMGNTDCDVSALRANLDFARKYRITGTPTLVFADGSRVAGALPMDQFEPRLTH
;
A
#
# COMPACT_ATOMS: atom_id res chain seq x y z
N MET A 1 44.36 62.79 -53.05
CA MET A 1 43.57 62.95 -51.87
C MET A 1 42.45 61.89 -51.82
N THR A 2 42.64 60.79 -51.14
CA THR A 2 41.69 59.67 -51.11
C THR A 2 41.21 59.48 -49.64
N ARG A 3 39.96 59.80 -49.36
CA ARG A 3 39.34 59.61 -48.08
C ARG A 3 38.85 58.14 -47.98
N LYS A 4 39.41 57.40 -46.98
CA LYS A 4 38.92 56.11 -46.59
C LYS A 4 37.74 56.27 -45.62
N PHE A 5 36.55 55.74 -45.97
CA PHE A 5 35.42 55.57 -45.06
C PHE A 5 35.57 54.26 -44.30
N SER A 6 35.75 54.39 -42.98
CA SER A 6 35.73 53.24 -42.08
C SER A 6 34.28 52.89 -41.72
N LYS A 7 33.78 51.67 -42.07
CA LYS A 7 32.49 51.20 -41.65
C LYS A 7 32.63 50.57 -40.23
N VAL A 8 32.02 51.19 -39.26
CA VAL A 8 31.90 50.67 -37.90
C VAL A 8 30.76 49.65 -37.87
N LEU A 9 31.10 48.36 -37.68
CA LEU A 9 30.15 47.26 -37.52
C LEU A 9 29.68 47.26 -36.05
N LYS A 10 28.37 47.50 -35.82
CA LYS A 10 27.76 47.39 -34.50
C LYS A 10 27.46 45.89 -34.19
N PRO A 11 27.85 45.35 -33.04
CA PRO A 11 27.48 43.99 -32.66
C PRO A 11 25.98 43.93 -32.27
N ALA A 12 25.22 43.07 -32.94
CA ALA A 12 23.85 42.75 -32.56
C ALA A 12 23.90 41.81 -31.34
N ILE A 13 23.44 42.27 -30.18
CA ILE A 13 23.24 41.47 -29.01
C ILE A 13 21.97 40.64 -29.23
N ILE A 14 22.12 39.35 -29.51
CA ILE A 14 21.02 38.39 -29.54
C ILE A 14 20.71 38.05 -28.07
N ALA A 15 19.65 38.64 -27.56
CA ALA A 15 19.09 38.25 -26.24
C ALA A 15 18.43 36.84 -26.40
N LEU A 16 19.13 35.82 -25.93
CA LEU A 16 18.59 34.47 -25.79
C LEU A 16 17.61 34.43 -24.63
N THR A 17 16.32 34.58 -24.91
CA THR A 17 15.26 34.42 -23.89
C THR A 17 15.14 32.96 -23.54
N LEU A 18 15.65 32.57 -22.36
CA LEU A 18 15.38 31.27 -21.74
C LEU A 18 13.89 31.19 -21.42
N SER A 19 13.11 30.57 -22.27
CA SER A 19 11.74 30.20 -21.98
C SER A 19 11.76 29.00 -21.02
N LEU A 20 11.59 29.26 -19.71
CA LEU A 20 11.35 28.25 -18.71
C LEU A 20 10.03 27.52 -18.99
N PRO A 21 9.94 26.21 -18.73
CA PRO A 21 8.72 25.44 -18.97
C PRO A 21 7.64 25.79 -17.91
N PHE A 22 6.82 26.78 -18.19
CA PHE A 22 5.69 27.21 -17.36
C PHE A 22 4.44 26.32 -17.53
N MET A 23 4.50 25.26 -18.35
CA MET A 23 3.31 24.48 -18.73
C MET A 23 2.85 23.42 -17.70
N ALA A 24 3.67 23.03 -16.72
CA ALA A 24 3.29 21.94 -15.83
C ALA A 24 2.29 22.34 -14.73
N HIS A 25 2.28 23.60 -14.31
CA HIS A 25 1.43 24.08 -13.22
C HIS A 25 0.02 24.49 -13.67
N ALA A 26 -0.16 24.87 -14.94
CA ALA A 26 -1.46 25.26 -15.47
C ALA A 26 -2.46 24.09 -15.50
N ASP A 27 -2.00 22.90 -15.89
CA ASP A 27 -2.83 21.69 -15.98
C ASP A 27 -3.29 21.23 -14.58
N GLU A 28 -2.40 21.20 -13.59
CA GLU A 28 -2.73 20.80 -12.22
C GLU A 28 -3.80 21.70 -11.58
N ALA A 29 -3.64 23.03 -11.69
CA ALA A 29 -4.60 23.98 -11.16
C ALA A 29 -5.97 23.86 -11.83
N THR A 30 -5.98 23.61 -13.13
CA THR A 30 -7.22 23.43 -13.91
C THR A 30 -7.92 22.14 -13.52
N ILE A 31 -7.19 21.01 -13.44
CA ILE A 31 -7.71 19.72 -13.01
C ILE A 31 -8.33 19.84 -11.61
N ARG A 32 -7.57 20.39 -10.66
CA ARG A 32 -8.02 20.57 -9.27
C ARG A 32 -9.30 21.38 -9.21
N LYS A 33 -9.34 22.54 -9.85
CA LYS A 33 -10.51 23.43 -9.90
C LYS A 33 -11.72 22.69 -10.46
N ASN A 34 -11.58 22.04 -11.59
CA ASN A 34 -12.68 21.42 -12.30
C ASN A 34 -13.23 20.19 -11.58
N LEU A 35 -12.37 19.30 -11.07
CA LEU A 35 -12.80 18.14 -10.29
C LEU A 35 -13.48 18.56 -8.98
N THR A 36 -12.93 19.52 -8.24
CA THR A 36 -13.56 20.02 -7.00
C THR A 36 -14.91 20.68 -7.26
N ALA A 37 -15.05 21.43 -8.37
CA ALA A 37 -16.31 22.09 -8.72
C ALA A 37 -17.40 21.11 -9.17
N ARG A 38 -17.02 20.05 -9.90
CA ARG A 38 -17.98 19.09 -10.50
C ARG A 38 -18.32 17.93 -9.59
N LEU A 39 -17.36 17.48 -8.74
CA LEU A 39 -17.49 16.36 -7.82
C LEU A 39 -17.05 16.74 -6.41
N PRO A 40 -17.72 17.71 -5.77
CA PRO A 40 -17.27 18.30 -4.51
C PRO A 40 -17.28 17.29 -3.34
N GLN A 41 -18.15 16.30 -3.35
CA GLN A 41 -18.20 15.28 -2.28
C GLN A 41 -17.02 14.32 -2.35
N ASP A 42 -16.58 13.99 -3.56
CA ASP A 42 -15.51 13.01 -3.79
C ASP A 42 -14.12 13.64 -3.82
N PHE A 43 -14.00 14.91 -4.27
CA PHE A 43 -12.74 15.59 -4.50
C PHE A 43 -12.57 16.89 -3.71
N ALA A 44 -13.23 17.02 -2.54
CA ALA A 44 -13.03 18.15 -1.63
C ALA A 44 -11.55 18.30 -1.21
N GLN A 45 -10.83 17.20 -1.08
CA GLN A 45 -9.41 17.16 -0.80
C GLN A 45 -8.69 16.30 -1.83
N ILE A 46 -7.96 16.95 -2.73
CA ILE A 46 -7.00 16.32 -3.63
C ILE A 46 -5.61 16.53 -3.03
N ASP A 47 -4.93 15.44 -2.66
CA ASP A 47 -3.61 15.51 -2.05
C ASP A 47 -2.51 15.82 -3.07
N GLU A 48 -2.62 15.21 -4.27
CA GLU A 48 -1.59 15.31 -5.30
C GLU A 48 -2.19 15.13 -6.69
N ILE A 49 -1.70 15.89 -7.66
CA ILE A 49 -1.94 15.68 -9.08
C ILE A 49 -0.58 15.62 -9.76
N ARG A 50 -0.35 14.61 -10.59
CA ARG A 50 0.91 14.46 -11.30
C ARG A 50 0.73 13.89 -12.70
N LYS A 51 1.67 14.20 -13.59
CA LYS A 51 1.73 13.59 -14.92
C LYS A 51 2.05 12.11 -14.82
N THR A 52 1.43 11.31 -15.67
CA THR A 52 1.80 9.90 -15.86
C THR A 52 2.77 9.76 -17.05
N PRO A 53 3.40 8.59 -17.23
CA PRO A 53 4.17 8.31 -18.45
C PRO A 53 3.32 8.30 -19.72
N MET A 54 1.99 8.14 -19.61
CA MET A 54 1.06 8.24 -20.73
C MET A 54 0.76 9.71 -21.02
N PRO A 55 1.09 10.23 -22.23
CA PRO A 55 0.84 11.62 -22.58
C PRO A 55 -0.63 12.01 -22.43
N GLY A 56 -0.89 13.17 -21.83
CA GLY A 56 -2.25 13.70 -21.62
C GLY A 56 -3.02 13.05 -20.45
N LEU A 57 -2.46 12.05 -19.79
CA LEU A 57 -3.07 11.40 -18.63
C LEU A 57 -2.39 11.88 -17.34
N TYR A 58 -3.21 12.27 -16.37
CA TYR A 58 -2.79 12.73 -15.04
C TYR A 58 -3.30 11.77 -13.97
N GLU A 59 -2.46 11.49 -12.97
CA GLU A 59 -2.85 10.80 -11.74
C GLU A 59 -3.35 11.82 -10.74
N VAL A 60 -4.50 11.56 -10.14
CA VAL A 60 -5.10 12.34 -9.04
C VAL A 60 -5.16 11.45 -7.81
N ARG A 61 -4.47 11.85 -6.74
CA ARG A 61 -4.43 11.11 -5.49
C ARG A 61 -5.31 11.76 -4.42
N ARG A 62 -6.09 10.92 -3.76
CA ARG A 62 -6.87 11.25 -2.55
C ARG A 62 -6.61 10.18 -1.48
N GLY A 63 -5.81 10.52 -0.51
CA GLY A 63 -5.32 9.53 0.47
C GLY A 63 -4.47 8.47 -0.21
N THR A 64 -4.96 7.24 -0.19
CA THR A 64 -4.38 6.09 -0.90
C THR A 64 -5.10 5.74 -2.21
N ASP A 65 -6.21 6.41 -2.50
CA ASP A 65 -6.98 6.19 -3.72
C ASP A 65 -6.33 6.93 -4.88
N LEU A 66 -6.24 6.25 -6.02
CA LEU A 66 -5.71 6.79 -7.26
C LEU A 66 -6.80 6.82 -8.33
N PHE A 67 -6.88 7.95 -8.99
CA PHE A 67 -7.73 8.20 -10.14
C PHE A 67 -6.88 8.75 -11.27
N TYR A 68 -7.41 8.69 -12.48
CA TYR A 68 -6.76 9.26 -13.65
C TYR A 68 -7.71 10.23 -14.36
N THR A 69 -7.15 11.26 -14.98
CA THR A 69 -7.93 12.28 -15.68
C THR A 69 -7.14 12.87 -16.85
N ASP A 70 -7.82 13.55 -17.76
CA ASP A 70 -7.21 14.38 -18.79
C ASP A 70 -6.73 15.74 -18.24
N ALA A 71 -6.06 16.54 -19.05
CA ALA A 71 -5.49 17.82 -18.67
C ALA A 71 -6.53 18.87 -18.20
N ASN A 72 -7.80 18.67 -18.52
CA ASN A 72 -8.89 19.57 -18.13
C ASN A 72 -9.69 19.06 -16.93
N GLY A 73 -9.52 17.80 -16.51
CA GLY A 73 -10.38 17.18 -15.52
C GLY A 73 -11.80 16.92 -16.03
N ASP A 74 -11.98 16.71 -17.35
CA ASP A 74 -13.29 16.45 -17.96
C ASP A 74 -13.70 14.99 -17.81
N TRP A 75 -12.74 14.09 -17.75
CA TRP A 75 -12.94 12.66 -17.62
C TRP A 75 -12.29 12.13 -16.37
N LEU A 76 -12.95 11.26 -15.65
CA LEU A 76 -12.40 10.55 -14.51
C LEU A 76 -12.40 9.04 -14.78
N LEU A 77 -11.24 8.41 -14.61
CA LEU A 77 -11.05 6.98 -14.79
C LEU A 77 -10.53 6.38 -13.48
N GLN A 78 -11.17 5.31 -13.05
CA GLN A 78 -10.70 4.47 -11.95
C GLN A 78 -10.29 3.11 -12.51
N GLY A 79 -9.04 2.72 -12.27
CA GLY A 79 -8.48 1.48 -12.82
C GLY A 79 -6.97 1.44 -12.72
N SER A 80 -6.37 0.50 -13.44
CA SER A 80 -4.92 0.29 -13.45
C SER A 80 -4.27 0.84 -14.72
N LEU A 81 -3.23 1.64 -14.56
CA LEU A 81 -2.32 2.03 -15.62
C LEU A 81 -1.20 0.99 -15.71
N ILE A 82 -1.18 0.24 -16.81
CA ILE A 82 -0.20 -0.83 -17.03
C ILE A 82 0.75 -0.40 -18.15
N ASP A 83 2.04 -0.36 -17.88
CA ASP A 83 3.07 -0.28 -18.89
C ASP A 83 3.26 -1.66 -19.52
N THR A 84 2.71 -1.86 -20.70
CA THR A 84 2.75 -3.15 -21.41
C THR A 84 4.14 -3.48 -21.97
N ARG A 85 5.03 -2.49 -22.16
CA ARG A 85 6.41 -2.69 -22.61
C ARG A 85 7.28 -3.17 -21.45
N ALA A 86 7.18 -2.49 -20.32
CA ALA A 86 7.88 -2.86 -19.08
C ALA A 86 7.18 -4.00 -18.33
N ARG A 87 5.94 -4.37 -18.71
CA ARG A 87 5.07 -5.33 -18.02
C ARG A 87 4.87 -4.98 -16.54
N LYS A 88 4.66 -3.69 -16.25
CA LYS A 88 4.52 -3.17 -14.89
C LYS A 88 3.16 -2.53 -14.69
N ASN A 89 2.52 -2.84 -13.58
CA ASN A 89 1.32 -2.14 -13.11
C ASN A 89 1.75 -0.90 -12.31
N LEU A 90 1.78 0.27 -12.97
CA LEU A 90 2.23 1.52 -12.36
C LEU A 90 1.31 1.99 -11.23
N THR A 91 0.01 1.69 -11.33
CA THR A 91 -0.97 1.99 -10.28
C THR A 91 -0.66 1.17 -9.03
N GLU A 92 -0.44 -0.12 -9.18
CA GLU A 92 -0.10 -1.00 -8.06
C GLU A 92 1.23 -0.62 -7.40
N GLU A 93 2.28 -0.37 -8.20
CA GLU A 93 3.57 0.12 -7.68
C GLU A 93 3.39 1.41 -6.85
N ARG A 94 2.52 2.31 -7.32
CA ARG A 94 2.25 3.57 -6.62
C ARG A 94 1.47 3.34 -5.33
N ILE A 95 0.42 2.52 -5.35
CA ILE A 95 -0.35 2.15 -4.15
C ILE A 95 0.57 1.48 -3.12
N ASN A 96 1.41 0.55 -3.55
CA ASN A 96 2.36 -0.13 -2.67
C ASN A 96 3.30 0.88 -1.97
N LYS A 97 3.82 1.89 -2.70
CA LYS A 97 4.64 2.96 -2.12
C LYS A 97 3.85 3.83 -1.13
N LEU A 98 2.61 4.19 -1.47
CA LEU A 98 1.75 5.04 -0.62
C LEU A 98 1.29 4.33 0.65
N THR A 99 1.19 3.00 0.60
CA THR A 99 0.68 2.18 1.71
C THR A 99 1.77 1.40 2.43
N ALA A 100 3.03 1.59 2.06
CA ALA A 100 4.16 0.93 2.70
C ALA A 100 4.18 1.18 4.22
N ILE A 101 4.53 0.15 4.97
CA ILE A 101 4.69 0.20 6.42
C ILE A 101 6.10 -0.27 6.71
N ALA A 102 6.95 0.59 7.25
CA ALA A 102 8.28 0.17 7.64
C ALA A 102 8.18 -1.00 8.63
N PHE A 103 8.85 -2.12 8.32
CA PHE A 103 8.72 -3.34 9.13
C PHE A 103 9.10 -3.11 10.59
N ASN A 104 10.04 -2.20 10.83
CA ASN A 104 10.47 -1.80 12.18
C ASN A 104 9.43 -0.96 12.93
N ASP A 105 8.44 -0.38 12.25
CA ASP A 105 7.35 0.38 12.87
C ASP A 105 6.22 -0.53 13.34
N LEU A 106 6.26 -1.82 12.99
CA LEU A 106 5.26 -2.78 13.43
C LEU A 106 5.35 -3.00 14.94
N PRO A 107 4.22 -3.00 15.66
CA PRO A 107 4.19 -3.20 17.12
C PRO A 107 4.38 -4.68 17.45
N MET A 108 5.58 -5.23 17.25
CA MET A 108 5.89 -6.68 17.35
C MET A 108 5.44 -7.32 18.67
N ARG A 109 5.42 -6.56 19.78
CA ARG A 109 4.90 -7.02 21.07
C ARG A 109 3.40 -7.40 21.08
N ASN A 110 2.66 -6.93 20.07
CA ASN A 110 1.24 -7.18 19.90
C ASN A 110 0.95 -8.32 18.91
N ALA A 111 1.99 -8.99 18.43
CA ALA A 111 1.89 -10.18 17.57
C ALA A 111 2.31 -11.42 18.36
N PHE A 112 1.79 -12.57 17.96
CA PHE A 112 2.46 -13.84 18.23
C PHE A 112 3.21 -14.31 16.99
N THR A 113 4.17 -15.19 17.19
CA THR A 113 5.11 -15.58 16.15
C THR A 113 5.06 -17.08 15.90
N ILE A 114 5.07 -17.45 14.61
CA ILE A 114 5.18 -18.83 14.16
C ILE A 114 6.49 -18.94 13.36
N VAL A 115 7.39 -19.81 13.80
CA VAL A 115 8.68 -20.03 13.16
C VAL A 115 8.71 -21.40 12.51
N ARG A 116 9.16 -21.47 11.27
CA ARG A 116 9.42 -22.70 10.53
C ARG A 116 10.85 -22.68 9.99
N GLY A 117 11.53 -23.83 10.09
CA GLY A 117 12.92 -23.95 9.68
C GLY A 117 13.84 -22.96 10.42
N ASN A 118 14.71 -22.29 9.71
CA ASN A 118 15.67 -21.34 10.31
C ASN A 118 15.08 -19.95 10.63
N GLY A 119 13.83 -19.68 10.19
CA GLY A 119 13.09 -18.44 10.49
C GLY A 119 13.67 -17.16 9.92
N LYS A 120 14.62 -17.20 8.97
CA LYS A 120 15.34 -15.99 8.51
C LYS A 120 14.45 -15.05 7.69
N ARG A 121 13.54 -15.59 6.89
CA ARG A 121 12.62 -14.79 6.07
C ARG A 121 11.44 -14.35 6.92
N GLN A 122 11.08 -13.09 6.89
CA GLN A 122 10.07 -12.54 7.78
C GLN A 122 8.89 -11.94 7.03
N VAL A 123 7.70 -12.13 7.59
CA VAL A 123 6.47 -11.49 7.13
C VAL A 123 5.58 -11.19 8.34
N ALA A 124 4.85 -10.09 8.27
CA ALA A 124 3.80 -9.77 9.22
C ALA A 124 2.43 -9.90 8.54
N LEU A 125 1.50 -10.55 9.22
CA LEU A 125 0.15 -10.82 8.75
C LEU A 125 -0.85 -10.16 9.68
N PHE A 126 -1.73 -9.32 9.14
CA PHE A 126 -2.89 -8.81 9.86
C PHE A 126 -4.08 -9.67 9.48
N GLU A 127 -4.63 -10.40 10.44
CA GLU A 127 -5.59 -11.46 10.17
C GLU A 127 -6.77 -11.48 11.14
N ASP A 128 -7.89 -12.01 10.63
CA ASP A 128 -9.10 -12.26 11.42
C ASP A 128 -9.36 -13.78 11.49
N PRO A 129 -9.66 -14.34 12.67
CA PRO A 129 -9.88 -15.78 12.83
C PRO A 129 -11.06 -16.34 12.03
N ASN A 130 -11.99 -15.51 11.58
CA ASN A 130 -13.12 -15.95 10.75
C ASN A 130 -12.95 -15.65 9.25
N CYS A 131 -11.81 -15.08 8.86
CA CYS A 131 -11.54 -14.76 7.47
C CYS A 131 -11.25 -16.03 6.66
N GLY A 132 -12.09 -16.31 5.65
CA GLY A 132 -11.90 -17.47 4.77
C GLY A 132 -10.61 -17.38 3.94
N TYR A 133 -10.27 -16.18 3.44
CA TYR A 133 -9.02 -15.95 2.69
C TYR A 133 -7.78 -16.13 3.59
N CYS A 134 -7.86 -15.74 4.87
CA CYS A 134 -6.79 -16.00 5.84
C CYS A 134 -6.59 -17.51 6.04
N LYS A 135 -7.69 -18.27 6.17
CA LYS A 135 -7.59 -19.73 6.32
C LYS A 135 -6.91 -20.41 5.13
N HIS A 136 -7.30 -20.02 3.91
CA HIS A 136 -6.64 -20.56 2.72
C HIS A 136 -5.16 -20.18 2.67
N PHE A 137 -4.84 -18.93 2.96
CA PHE A 137 -3.45 -18.48 2.98
C PHE A 137 -2.61 -19.20 4.04
N GLU A 138 -3.14 -19.40 5.26
CA GLU A 138 -2.47 -20.16 6.31
C GLU A 138 -2.27 -21.64 5.95
N GLN A 139 -3.18 -22.24 5.17
CA GLN A 139 -3.01 -23.60 4.63
C GLN A 139 -1.87 -23.65 3.60
N ASP A 140 -1.83 -22.68 2.67
CA ASP A 140 -0.78 -22.60 1.66
C ASP A 140 0.59 -22.32 2.31
N LEU A 141 0.64 -21.49 3.36
CA LEU A 141 1.85 -21.21 4.13
C LEU A 141 2.49 -22.45 4.77
N GLN A 142 1.74 -23.57 4.92
CA GLN A 142 2.32 -24.82 5.46
C GLN A 142 3.45 -25.38 4.58
N GLN A 143 3.47 -25.01 3.30
CA GLN A 143 4.49 -25.45 2.33
C GLN A 143 5.75 -24.57 2.36
N VAL A 144 5.70 -23.43 3.02
CA VAL A 144 6.81 -22.45 3.07
C VAL A 144 7.71 -22.77 4.26
N SER A 145 9.00 -23.02 4.00
CA SER A 145 10.05 -23.26 5.01
C SER A 145 10.85 -21.98 5.31
N ASP A 146 11.67 -22.02 6.34
CA ASP A 146 12.64 -20.97 6.68
C ASP A 146 12.01 -19.58 6.84
N ILE A 147 10.85 -19.52 7.47
CA ILE A 147 10.04 -18.30 7.63
C ILE A 147 9.68 -18.03 9.09
N THR A 148 9.68 -16.77 9.45
CA THR A 148 9.06 -16.23 10.67
C THR A 148 7.82 -15.43 10.29
N VAL A 149 6.65 -15.89 10.75
CA VAL A 149 5.37 -15.23 10.53
C VAL A 149 4.95 -14.53 11.82
N HIS A 150 4.80 -13.21 11.78
CA HIS A 150 4.28 -12.40 12.87
C HIS A 150 2.80 -12.15 12.65
N VAL A 151 1.93 -12.76 13.46
CA VAL A 151 0.47 -12.66 13.29
C VAL A 151 -0.09 -11.58 14.22
N PHE A 152 -0.69 -10.57 13.63
CA PHE A 152 -1.42 -9.49 14.28
C PHE A 152 -2.91 -9.75 14.14
N LEU A 153 -3.57 -10.14 15.24
CA LEU A 153 -5.02 -10.36 15.21
C LEU A 153 -5.77 -9.03 15.14
N ILE A 154 -6.61 -8.89 14.13
CA ILE A 154 -7.53 -7.76 13.92
C ILE A 154 -8.95 -8.31 13.71
N PRO A 155 -9.72 -8.59 14.77
CA PRO A 155 -11.06 -9.17 14.65
C PRO A 155 -12.08 -8.14 14.13
N ILE A 156 -12.18 -8.02 12.81
CA ILE A 156 -13.03 -7.04 12.11
C ILE A 156 -14.31 -7.65 11.51
N LEU A 157 -14.44 -8.99 11.50
CA LEU A 157 -15.57 -9.71 10.89
C LEU A 157 -16.69 -10.06 11.89
N GLY A 158 -16.77 -9.33 12.99
CA GLY A 158 -17.89 -9.40 13.92
C GLY A 158 -17.57 -10.00 15.29
N GLN A 159 -18.63 -10.21 16.09
CA GLN A 159 -18.49 -10.60 17.50
C GLN A 159 -17.80 -11.95 17.70
N ASP A 160 -18.09 -12.93 16.86
CA ASP A 160 -17.49 -14.26 16.94
C ASP A 160 -15.97 -14.21 16.63
N SER A 161 -15.52 -13.34 15.73
CA SER A 161 -14.10 -13.06 15.52
C SER A 161 -13.43 -12.52 16.77
N THR A 162 -14.10 -11.60 17.46
CA THR A 162 -13.60 -11.01 18.70
C THR A 162 -13.43 -12.08 19.79
N VAL A 163 -14.41 -12.97 19.93
CA VAL A 163 -14.34 -14.06 20.93
C VAL A 163 -13.18 -15.00 20.60
N LYS A 164 -13.07 -15.45 19.35
CA LYS A 164 -11.97 -16.34 18.92
C LYS A 164 -10.59 -15.69 19.06
N ALA A 165 -10.47 -14.42 18.66
CA ALA A 165 -9.21 -13.67 18.81
C ALA A 165 -8.77 -13.61 20.29
N ARG A 166 -9.70 -13.39 21.23
CA ARG A 166 -9.41 -13.41 22.67
C ARG A 166 -8.98 -14.80 23.14
N GLN A 167 -9.69 -15.86 22.73
CA GLN A 167 -9.35 -17.24 23.08
C GLN A 167 -7.94 -17.62 22.60
N ILE A 168 -7.59 -17.24 21.36
CA ILE A 168 -6.26 -17.46 20.80
C ILE A 168 -5.22 -16.65 21.58
N TRP A 169 -5.47 -15.34 21.77
CA TRP A 169 -4.52 -14.44 22.43
C TRP A 169 -4.25 -14.82 23.89
N CYS A 170 -5.28 -15.25 24.62
CA CYS A 170 -5.16 -15.65 26.02
C CYS A 170 -4.61 -17.09 26.21
N SER A 171 -4.34 -17.81 25.14
CA SER A 171 -3.77 -19.15 25.22
C SER A 171 -2.28 -19.12 25.56
N LYS A 172 -1.78 -20.21 26.17
CA LYS A 172 -0.33 -20.35 26.45
C LYS A 172 0.52 -20.53 25.19
N ASP A 173 -0.06 -21.11 24.16
CA ASP A 173 0.59 -21.36 22.85
C ASP A 173 -0.32 -20.82 21.74
N GLN A 174 -0.20 -19.52 21.53
CA GLN A 174 -1.02 -18.79 20.57
C GLN A 174 -0.85 -19.32 19.15
N GLY A 175 0.41 -19.60 18.75
CA GLY A 175 0.73 -20.10 17.42
C GLY A 175 0.10 -21.47 17.16
N LYS A 176 0.14 -22.37 18.14
CA LYS A 176 -0.50 -23.70 18.02
C LYS A 176 -2.02 -23.57 17.88
N ILE A 177 -2.66 -22.80 18.77
CA ILE A 177 -4.12 -22.64 18.74
C ILE A 177 -4.59 -21.95 17.48
N TRP A 178 -3.81 -20.98 16.97
CA TRP A 178 -4.03 -20.35 15.67
C TRP A 178 -3.99 -21.37 14.51
N GLN A 179 -2.94 -22.18 14.44
CA GLN A 179 -2.81 -23.20 13.41
C GLN A 179 -3.87 -24.29 13.52
N ASP A 180 -4.24 -24.70 14.75
CA ASP A 180 -5.34 -25.63 14.99
C ASP A 180 -6.64 -25.11 14.37
N TRP A 181 -6.91 -23.82 14.54
CA TRP A 181 -8.13 -23.21 14.01
C TRP A 181 -8.04 -22.93 12.50
N MET A 182 -7.00 -22.27 12.04
CA MET A 182 -6.93 -21.79 10.66
C MET A 182 -6.67 -22.91 9.66
N VAL A 183 -5.85 -23.90 10.05
CA VAL A 183 -5.43 -25.00 9.17
C VAL A 183 -6.28 -26.25 9.36
N ARG A 184 -6.55 -26.61 10.61
CA ARG A 184 -7.22 -27.88 10.96
C ARG A 184 -8.71 -27.73 11.30
N GLY A 185 -9.23 -26.52 11.41
CA GLY A 185 -10.63 -26.25 11.75
C GLY A 185 -11.02 -26.58 13.20
N ILE A 186 -10.03 -26.81 14.09
CA ILE A 186 -10.26 -27.07 15.51
C ILE A 186 -10.55 -25.75 16.21
N LYS A 187 -11.78 -25.60 16.69
CA LYS A 187 -12.21 -24.34 17.31
C LYS A 187 -11.34 -23.98 18.52
N PRO A 188 -10.89 -22.71 18.63
CA PRO A 188 -10.20 -22.26 19.82
C PRO A 188 -11.15 -22.36 21.00
N MET A 189 -10.64 -22.93 22.08
CA MET A 189 -11.36 -23.05 23.35
C MET A 189 -10.44 -22.56 24.46
N GLY A 190 -10.98 -21.94 25.50
CA GLY A 190 -10.18 -21.52 26.64
C GLY A 190 -10.62 -20.21 27.27
N ASN A 191 -9.78 -19.74 28.16
CA ASN A 191 -10.00 -18.51 28.91
C ASN A 191 -9.93 -17.29 27.96
N THR A 192 -10.80 -16.33 28.22
CA THR A 192 -10.83 -15.01 27.60
C THR A 192 -10.48 -13.89 28.54
N ASP A 193 -10.14 -14.25 29.80
CA ASP A 193 -9.87 -13.33 30.90
C ASP A 193 -8.35 -13.14 31.06
N CYS A 194 -7.77 -12.39 30.15
CA CYS A 194 -6.38 -11.94 30.16
C CYS A 194 -6.29 -10.52 29.64
N ASP A 195 -5.09 -9.92 29.70
CA ASP A 195 -4.86 -8.63 29.04
C ASP A 195 -4.94 -8.75 27.51
N VAL A 196 -5.98 -8.15 26.94
CA VAL A 196 -6.24 -8.09 25.50
C VAL A 196 -5.96 -6.71 24.90
N SER A 197 -5.20 -5.87 25.60
CA SER A 197 -4.82 -4.54 25.12
C SER A 197 -4.12 -4.58 23.77
N ALA A 198 -3.35 -5.63 23.48
CA ALA A 198 -2.70 -5.87 22.21
C ALA A 198 -3.70 -5.96 21.04
N LEU A 199 -4.84 -6.63 21.21
CA LEU A 199 -5.87 -6.74 20.15
C LEU A 199 -6.46 -5.37 19.83
N ARG A 200 -6.68 -4.53 20.83
CA ARG A 200 -7.14 -3.15 20.62
C ARG A 200 -6.08 -2.32 19.91
N ALA A 201 -4.84 -2.41 20.36
CA ALA A 201 -3.72 -1.71 19.73
C ALA A 201 -3.51 -2.13 18.27
N ASN A 202 -3.73 -3.40 17.92
CA ASN A 202 -3.69 -3.87 16.53
C ASN A 202 -4.81 -3.26 15.69
N LEU A 203 -6.04 -3.15 16.23
CA LEU A 203 -7.14 -2.47 15.53
C LEU A 203 -6.85 -0.97 15.34
N ASP A 204 -6.24 -0.31 16.33
CA ASP A 204 -5.83 1.10 16.23
C ASP A 204 -4.74 1.28 15.19
N PHE A 205 -3.76 0.38 15.15
CA PHE A 205 -2.73 0.35 14.14
C PHE A 205 -3.32 0.12 12.74
N ALA A 206 -4.22 -0.86 12.61
CA ALA A 206 -4.91 -1.12 11.35
C ALA A 206 -5.67 0.11 10.85
N ARG A 207 -6.38 0.84 11.72
CA ARG A 207 -7.06 2.10 11.37
C ARG A 207 -6.07 3.18 10.93
N LYS A 208 -4.98 3.37 11.68
CA LYS A 208 -3.94 4.36 11.37
C LYS A 208 -3.36 4.15 9.97
N TYR A 209 -3.06 2.91 9.62
CA TYR A 209 -2.45 2.56 8.34
C TYR A 209 -3.47 2.14 7.28
N ARG A 210 -4.78 2.34 7.53
CA ARG A 210 -5.87 1.99 6.60
C ARG A 210 -5.79 0.53 6.14
N ILE A 211 -5.55 -0.39 7.06
CA ILE A 211 -5.70 -1.83 6.84
C ILE A 211 -7.19 -2.15 7.03
N THR A 212 -7.90 -2.31 5.91
CA THR A 212 -9.37 -2.43 5.89
C THR A 212 -9.84 -3.85 5.59
N GLY A 213 -8.92 -4.77 5.31
CA GLY A 213 -9.23 -6.16 4.96
C GLY A 213 -8.18 -7.14 5.44
N THR A 214 -8.56 -8.40 5.49
CA THR A 214 -7.73 -9.53 5.89
C THR A 214 -7.69 -10.62 4.83
N PRO A 215 -6.55 -11.32 4.66
CA PRO A 215 -5.28 -10.97 5.27
C PRO A 215 -4.70 -9.68 4.69
N THR A 216 -3.88 -8.96 5.44
CA THR A 216 -2.97 -7.95 4.90
C THR A 216 -1.55 -8.36 5.27
N LEU A 217 -0.69 -8.42 4.25
CA LEU A 217 0.70 -8.84 4.36
C LEU A 217 1.62 -7.62 4.39
N VAL A 218 2.60 -7.62 5.29
CA VAL A 218 3.69 -6.61 5.30
C VAL A 218 5.01 -7.38 5.28
N PHE A 219 5.81 -7.12 4.25
CA PHE A 219 7.10 -7.77 4.03
C PHE A 219 8.24 -7.01 4.72
N ALA A 220 9.40 -7.65 4.84
CA ALA A 220 10.56 -7.08 5.51
C ALA A 220 11.07 -5.78 4.85
N ASP A 221 10.86 -5.61 3.54
CA ASP A 221 11.18 -4.39 2.79
C ASP A 221 10.17 -3.25 3.01
N GLY A 222 9.14 -3.48 3.84
CA GLY A 222 8.06 -2.53 4.11
C GLY A 222 6.95 -2.54 3.07
N SER A 223 7.06 -3.31 1.99
CA SER A 223 5.98 -3.44 1.01
C SER A 223 4.77 -4.12 1.64
N ARG A 224 3.56 -3.69 1.20
CA ARG A 224 2.29 -4.18 1.71
C ARG A 224 1.42 -4.71 0.60
N VAL A 225 0.74 -5.81 0.87
CA VAL A 225 -0.28 -6.38 -0.01
C VAL A 225 -1.57 -6.59 0.77
N ALA A 226 -2.67 -6.07 0.25
CA ALA A 226 -4.01 -6.33 0.77
C ALA A 226 -4.58 -7.58 0.09
N GLY A 227 -4.94 -8.58 0.88
CA GLY A 227 -5.42 -9.89 0.41
C GLY A 227 -4.34 -10.97 0.41
N ALA A 228 -4.79 -12.21 0.19
CA ALA A 228 -3.92 -13.36 0.03
C ALA A 228 -3.17 -13.30 -1.31
N LEU A 229 -1.92 -13.76 -1.31
CA LEU A 229 -1.13 -13.93 -2.53
C LEU A 229 -1.02 -15.41 -2.88
N PRO A 230 -1.05 -15.78 -4.15
CA PRO A 230 -0.56 -17.09 -4.60
C PRO A 230 0.90 -17.30 -4.19
N MET A 231 1.29 -18.54 -3.88
CA MET A 231 2.63 -18.83 -3.35
C MET A 231 3.77 -18.49 -4.32
N ASP A 232 3.54 -18.61 -5.61
CA ASP A 232 4.48 -18.19 -6.67
C ASP A 232 4.76 -16.68 -6.70
N GLN A 233 3.84 -15.87 -6.15
CA GLN A 233 4.02 -14.44 -5.97
C GLN A 233 4.48 -14.06 -4.56
N PHE A 234 4.16 -14.89 -3.56
CA PHE A 234 4.49 -14.67 -2.16
C PHE A 234 5.97 -14.95 -1.86
N GLU A 235 6.44 -16.16 -2.20
CA GLU A 235 7.80 -16.61 -1.88
C GLU A 235 8.92 -15.68 -2.40
N PRO A 236 8.86 -15.18 -3.64
CA PRO A 236 9.89 -14.24 -4.13
C PRO A 236 9.98 -12.94 -3.33
N ARG A 237 8.92 -12.55 -2.62
CA ARG A 237 8.91 -11.33 -1.78
C ARG A 237 9.53 -11.53 -0.39
N LEU A 238 9.76 -12.78 0.01
CA LEU A 238 10.36 -13.11 1.31
C LEU A 238 11.90 -13.04 1.31
N THR A 239 12.52 -12.85 0.19
CA THR A 239 13.98 -13.03 -0.01
C THR A 239 14.84 -11.82 0.34
N HIS A 240 14.28 -10.83 1.05
CA HIS A 240 15.08 -9.62 1.39
C HIS A 240 14.98 -9.27 2.86
#